data_b1b721c0aba00f8c1cc563de58d78b94
#
_entry.id   b1b721c0aba00f8c1cc563de58d78b94
#
_cell.length_a   1.000
_cell.length_b   1.000
_cell.length_c   1.000
_cell.angle_alpha   90.00
_cell.angle_beta   90.00
_cell.angle_gamma   90.00
#
_symmetry.space_group_name_H-M   'P 1'
#
loop_
_entity.id
_entity.type
_entity.pdbx_description
1 polymer ?
#
loop_
_entity_poly.entity_id
_entity_poly.type
_entity_poly.pdbx_seq_one_letter_code
_entity_poly.pdbx_strand_id
1 'polypeptide(L)'
;YILTGKTGTKSVLSEFKINSVKKYKIESSYKPVSFEFTINRAIIFPFNKEMHSLIRYQNLLSFDVVDVYDSKYSTNIGATTDHLLKCKNKKDFLIKNIKDIYWDNFDTLILGHLDELSNLTGRTNLKKDLIQQAIAKGKNIYAFDEIPDCNGSNIFYPIINKQSLPPDRFGMLYRISKPVVGIFGTSSRQGKFTLQLKLRELLLERGYSIGQIGTEPSALLYGMDYVFPMGYNSSVYIQGFDVIRYTNYIINILCQKN
;
A
#
# COMPACT_ATOMS: atom_id res chain seq x y z
N TYR A 1 -18.41 -8.03 -29.60
CA TYR A 1 -18.24 -6.56 -29.50
C TYR A 1 -19.45 -6.00 -28.77
N ILE A 2 -19.21 -5.25 -27.69
CA ILE A 2 -20.27 -4.58 -26.93
C ILE A 2 -20.22 -3.11 -27.31
N LEU A 3 -21.25 -2.61 -28.00
CA LEU A 3 -21.42 -1.19 -28.28
C LEU A 3 -22.27 -0.58 -27.17
N THR A 4 -21.68 0.30 -26.37
CA THR A 4 -22.37 1.00 -25.28
C THR A 4 -22.51 2.48 -25.61
N GLY A 5 -23.64 2.89 -26.15
CA GLY A 5 -23.98 4.28 -26.34
C GLY A 5 -25.50 4.44 -26.56
N LYS A 6 -26.12 5.38 -25.86
CA LYS A 6 -27.59 5.52 -25.90
C LYS A 6 -28.14 6.00 -27.25
N THR A 7 -27.35 6.65 -28.09
CA THR A 7 -27.81 7.29 -29.32
C THR A 7 -27.20 6.70 -30.61
N GLY A 8 -26.01 6.11 -30.54
CA GLY A 8 -25.33 5.54 -31.73
C GLY A 8 -25.63 4.07 -32.02
N THR A 9 -26.10 3.35 -30.96
CA THR A 9 -26.24 1.88 -31.04
C THR A 9 -27.31 1.42 -32.04
N LYS A 10 -28.41 2.15 -32.17
CA LYS A 10 -29.49 1.77 -33.11
C LYS A 10 -29.10 1.89 -34.57
N SER A 11 -28.38 2.96 -34.95
CA SER A 11 -27.92 3.15 -36.34
C SER A 11 -26.87 2.10 -36.72
N VAL A 12 -25.92 1.82 -35.86
CA VAL A 12 -24.90 0.78 -36.08
C VAL A 12 -25.51 -0.61 -36.16
N LEU A 13 -26.46 -0.94 -35.30
CA LEU A 13 -27.15 -2.24 -35.30
C LEU A 13 -27.98 -2.46 -36.60
N SER A 14 -28.61 -1.38 -37.12
CA SER A 14 -29.34 -1.45 -38.39
C SER A 14 -28.41 -1.61 -39.59
N GLU A 15 -27.27 -0.93 -39.57
CA GLU A 15 -26.26 -0.99 -40.61
C GLU A 15 -25.65 -2.40 -40.78
N PHE A 16 -25.39 -3.07 -39.66
CA PHE A 16 -24.84 -4.42 -39.62
C PHE A 16 -25.91 -5.53 -39.53
N LYS A 17 -27.21 -5.21 -39.66
CA LYS A 17 -28.34 -6.17 -39.56
C LYS A 17 -28.29 -7.04 -38.28
N ILE A 18 -27.90 -6.47 -37.14
CA ILE A 18 -27.83 -7.18 -35.89
C ILE A 18 -29.23 -7.23 -35.26
N ASN A 19 -29.84 -8.40 -35.25
CA ASN A 19 -31.23 -8.62 -34.80
C ASN A 19 -31.38 -8.72 -33.27
N SER A 20 -30.31 -9.01 -32.56
CA SER A 20 -30.35 -9.09 -31.10
C SER A 20 -29.00 -8.74 -30.46
N VAL A 21 -29.04 -8.04 -29.31
CA VAL A 21 -27.87 -7.75 -28.49
C VAL A 21 -28.13 -8.31 -27.08
N LYS A 22 -27.32 -9.28 -26.68
CA LYS A 22 -27.33 -9.75 -25.29
C LYS A 22 -26.58 -8.74 -24.45
N LYS A 23 -27.26 -8.12 -23.47
CA LYS A 23 -26.61 -7.32 -22.43
C LYS A 23 -25.98 -8.26 -21.40
N TYR A 24 -24.70 -8.25 -21.33
CA TYR A 24 -23.98 -8.88 -20.21
C TYR A 24 -23.65 -7.81 -19.19
N LYS A 25 -24.12 -8.00 -17.97
CA LYS A 25 -23.62 -7.24 -16.82
C LYS A 25 -22.28 -7.86 -16.46
N ILE A 26 -21.20 -7.25 -16.88
CA ILE A 26 -19.87 -7.64 -16.40
C ILE A 26 -19.79 -7.10 -14.97
N GLU A 27 -20.07 -7.94 -14.00
CA GLU A 27 -19.72 -7.65 -12.61
C GLU A 27 -18.20 -7.70 -12.55
N SER A 28 -17.59 -6.53 -12.33
CA SER A 28 -16.16 -6.49 -12.11
C SER A 28 -15.89 -7.18 -10.77
N SER A 29 -15.19 -8.28 -10.78
CA SER A 29 -14.66 -8.94 -9.59
C SER A 29 -13.47 -8.18 -9.00
N TYR A 30 -13.31 -6.91 -9.38
CA TYR A 30 -12.21 -6.07 -8.91
C TYR A 30 -12.34 -5.88 -7.40
N LYS A 31 -11.39 -6.44 -6.67
CA LYS A 31 -11.20 -6.16 -5.25
C LYS A 31 -10.05 -5.16 -5.08
N PRO A 32 -10.25 -4.10 -4.30
CA PRO A 32 -9.15 -3.21 -3.92
C PRO A 32 -8.02 -4.01 -3.26
N VAL A 33 -6.79 -3.58 -3.46
CA VAL A 33 -5.64 -4.12 -2.75
C VAL A 33 -5.78 -3.79 -1.26
N SER A 34 -6.07 -4.78 -0.43
CA SER A 34 -6.25 -4.65 1.02
C SER A 34 -5.79 -5.91 1.74
N PHE A 35 -5.43 -5.80 3.00
CA PHE A 35 -5.16 -6.97 3.84
C PHE A 35 -6.40 -7.32 4.69
N GLU A 36 -6.53 -8.61 5.02
CA GLU A 36 -7.74 -9.17 5.67
C GLU A 36 -7.52 -9.50 7.15
N PHE A 37 -6.30 -9.36 7.67
CA PHE A 37 -5.99 -9.62 9.07
C PHE A 37 -5.99 -8.34 9.91
N THR A 38 -6.23 -8.49 11.22
CA THR A 38 -6.15 -7.39 12.18
C THR A 38 -4.74 -7.26 12.71
N ILE A 39 -4.25 -6.04 12.82
CA ILE A 39 -3.00 -5.69 13.48
C ILE A 39 -3.35 -5.05 14.82
N ASN A 40 -2.87 -5.63 15.93
CA ASN A 40 -2.99 -5.01 17.26
C ASN A 40 -1.61 -4.58 17.78
N ARG A 41 -0.62 -5.45 17.65
CA ARG A 41 0.74 -5.23 18.14
C ARG A 41 1.74 -5.62 17.06
N ALA A 42 2.47 -4.65 16.55
CA ALA A 42 3.41 -4.87 15.46
C ALA A 42 4.86 -4.64 15.88
N ILE A 43 5.75 -5.38 15.25
CA ILE A 43 7.18 -5.06 15.22
C ILE A 43 7.59 -4.59 13.83
N ILE A 44 8.65 -3.79 13.76
CA ILE A 44 9.17 -3.20 12.53
C ILE A 44 10.57 -3.74 12.25
N PHE A 45 10.82 -4.17 11.01
CA PHE A 45 12.14 -4.58 10.52
C PHE A 45 12.25 -4.40 8.99
N PRO A 46 13.41 -3.93 8.45
CA PRO A 46 14.51 -3.24 9.13
C PRO A 46 14.13 -1.78 9.43
N PHE A 47 14.83 -1.14 10.36
CA PHE A 47 14.63 0.28 10.64
C PHE A 47 15.33 1.14 9.59
N ASN A 48 14.76 1.17 8.41
CA ASN A 48 15.20 1.98 7.28
C ASN A 48 14.29 3.20 7.07
N LYS A 49 14.60 3.99 6.06
CA LYS A 49 13.92 5.26 5.75
C LYS A 49 12.41 5.11 5.61
N GLU A 50 11.94 4.06 4.96
CA GLU A 50 10.53 3.82 4.67
C GLU A 50 9.74 3.52 5.95
N MET A 51 10.42 2.95 6.96
CA MET A 51 9.85 2.65 8.28
C MET A 51 9.81 3.85 9.23
N HIS A 52 10.60 4.89 8.97
CA HIS A 52 10.65 6.07 9.84
C HIS A 52 9.28 6.72 10.04
N SER A 53 8.41 6.66 9.05
CA SER A 53 7.05 7.20 9.16
C SER A 53 6.23 6.50 10.25
N LEU A 54 6.36 5.17 10.40
CA LEU A 54 5.64 4.39 11.39
C LEU A 54 5.99 4.78 12.83
N ILE A 55 7.17 5.32 13.04
CA ILE A 55 7.59 5.86 14.33
C ILE A 55 7.16 7.32 14.48
N ARG A 56 7.38 8.16 13.45
CA ARG A 56 7.03 9.60 13.50
C ARG A 56 5.54 9.85 13.67
N TYR A 57 4.70 8.99 13.09
CA TYR A 57 3.25 9.14 13.06
C TYR A 57 2.54 7.97 13.74
N GLN A 58 3.16 7.36 14.76
CA GLN A 58 2.58 6.25 15.51
C GLN A 58 1.24 6.60 16.19
N ASN A 59 0.98 7.89 16.41
CA ASN A 59 -0.31 8.36 16.92
C ASN A 59 -1.46 8.25 15.90
N LEU A 60 -1.15 8.07 14.61
CA LEU A 60 -2.13 7.89 13.53
C LEU A 60 -2.35 6.41 13.16
N LEU A 61 -1.59 5.50 13.76
CA LEU A 61 -1.78 4.06 13.58
C LEU A 61 -2.92 3.56 14.46
N SER A 62 -3.67 2.59 13.95
CA SER A 62 -4.74 1.90 14.71
C SER A 62 -4.22 0.75 15.58
N PHE A 63 -2.90 0.55 15.64
CA PHE A 63 -2.23 -0.52 16.37
C PHE A 63 -0.99 0.01 17.09
N ASP A 64 -0.47 -0.78 18.02
CA ASP A 64 0.75 -0.43 18.75
C ASP A 64 2.00 -1.00 18.06
N VAL A 65 2.98 -0.14 17.83
CA VAL A 65 4.36 -0.61 17.58
C VAL A 65 4.95 -0.99 18.93
N VAL A 66 5.41 -2.23 19.04
CA VAL A 66 5.94 -2.74 20.33
C VAL A 66 7.45 -2.84 20.37
N ASP A 67 8.08 -3.12 19.25
CA ASP A 67 9.55 -3.19 19.13
C ASP A 67 10.01 -2.79 17.71
N VAL A 68 11.26 -2.34 17.64
CA VAL A 68 11.94 -1.96 16.38
C VAL A 68 13.25 -2.73 16.28
N TYR A 69 13.42 -3.37 15.14
CA TYR A 69 14.59 -4.21 14.85
C TYR A 69 15.36 -3.74 13.65
N ASP A 70 16.66 -4.03 13.65
CA ASP A 70 17.52 -3.84 12.48
C ASP A 70 18.47 -5.02 12.31
N SER A 71 19.15 -5.07 11.18
CA SER A 71 20.12 -6.14 10.90
C SER A 71 21.36 -5.96 11.78
N LYS A 72 22.05 -7.06 12.09
CA LYS A 72 23.31 -7.03 12.85
C LYS A 72 24.42 -6.18 12.21
N TYR A 73 24.27 -5.81 10.94
CA TYR A 73 25.23 -4.98 10.21
C TYR A 73 24.86 -3.50 10.24
N SER A 74 23.72 -3.18 10.81
CA SER A 74 23.26 -1.80 10.93
C SER A 74 23.98 -1.08 12.07
N THR A 75 24.38 0.16 11.81
CA THR A 75 24.91 1.07 12.83
C THR A 75 23.82 1.61 13.77
N ASN A 76 22.56 1.33 13.46
CA ASN A 76 21.42 1.80 14.25
C ASN A 76 21.19 0.97 15.53
N ILE A 77 21.71 -0.24 15.61
CA ILE A 77 21.53 -1.10 16.81
C ILE A 77 22.12 -0.44 18.06
N GLY A 78 21.31 -0.42 19.12
CA GLY A 78 21.68 0.22 20.39
C GLY A 78 21.40 1.73 20.43
N ALA A 79 21.03 2.36 19.31
CA ALA A 79 20.52 3.72 19.29
C ALA A 79 19.00 3.73 19.57
N THR A 80 18.47 4.89 19.98
CA THR A 80 17.03 5.09 20.10
C THR A 80 16.43 5.71 18.85
N THR A 81 15.17 5.45 18.61
CA THR A 81 14.45 6.01 17.45
C THR A 81 14.38 7.53 17.50
N ASP A 82 14.21 8.14 18.67
CA ASP A 82 14.19 9.59 18.83
C ASP A 82 15.54 10.23 18.48
N HIS A 83 16.63 9.60 18.89
CA HIS A 83 17.98 10.05 18.56
C HIS A 83 18.23 10.04 17.05
N LEU A 84 17.90 8.92 16.38
CA LEU A 84 18.13 8.79 14.95
C LEU A 84 17.19 9.67 14.10
N LEU A 85 15.94 9.81 14.53
CA LEU A 85 14.95 10.64 13.83
C LEU A 85 15.07 12.13 14.17
N LYS A 86 15.89 12.48 15.18
CA LYS A 86 16.05 13.86 15.67
C LYS A 86 14.73 14.54 16.01
N CYS A 87 13.81 13.78 16.62
CA CYS A 87 12.50 14.27 17.05
C CYS A 87 11.99 13.44 18.24
N LYS A 88 11.13 14.03 19.07
CA LYS A 88 10.39 13.29 20.09
C LYS A 88 9.16 12.63 19.46
N ASN A 89 9.01 11.35 19.68
CA ASN A 89 7.89 10.55 19.23
C ASN A 89 6.97 10.19 20.40
N LYS A 90 5.79 9.63 20.13
CA LYS A 90 4.87 9.14 21.16
C LYS A 90 5.54 8.10 22.07
N LYS A 91 6.35 7.23 21.47
CA LYS A 91 7.16 6.24 22.16
C LYS A 91 8.53 6.17 21.51
N ASP A 92 9.57 6.22 22.28
CA ASP A 92 10.96 6.01 21.86
C ASP A 92 11.34 4.54 22.01
N PHE A 93 12.00 3.96 21.02
CA PHE A 93 12.39 2.55 20.99
C PHE A 93 13.90 2.42 20.94
N LEU A 94 14.44 1.52 21.73
CA LEU A 94 15.79 1.01 21.52
C LEU A 94 15.77 0.06 20.30
N ILE A 95 16.60 0.32 19.30
CA ILE A 95 16.70 -0.52 18.12
C ILE A 95 17.49 -1.77 18.44
N LYS A 96 16.85 -2.92 18.30
CA LYS A 96 17.38 -4.24 18.65
C LYS A 96 17.88 -4.99 17.42
N ASN A 97 18.71 -5.99 17.63
CA ASN A 97 19.11 -6.90 16.57
C ASN A 97 17.95 -7.86 16.24
N ILE A 98 17.67 -8.07 14.94
CA ILE A 98 16.61 -9.00 14.50
C ILE A 98 16.81 -10.44 14.99
N LYS A 99 18.03 -10.82 15.36
CA LYS A 99 18.30 -12.14 15.95
C LYS A 99 17.70 -12.31 17.33
N ASP A 100 17.47 -11.21 18.03
CA ASP A 100 16.95 -11.17 19.40
C ASP A 100 15.43 -10.96 19.42
N ILE A 101 14.75 -11.32 18.34
CA ILE A 101 13.30 -11.16 18.21
C ILE A 101 12.55 -11.99 19.25
N TYR A 102 11.66 -11.32 19.98
CA TYR A 102 10.79 -11.96 20.95
C TYR A 102 9.40 -12.19 20.35
N TRP A 103 9.17 -13.40 19.86
CA TRP A 103 8.02 -13.76 19.03
C TRP A 103 6.66 -13.68 19.77
N ASP A 104 6.62 -13.78 21.08
CA ASP A 104 5.36 -13.82 21.83
C ASP A 104 4.78 -12.43 22.13
N ASN A 105 5.53 -11.36 21.82
CA ASN A 105 5.16 -9.98 22.17
C ASN A 105 4.33 -9.26 21.10
N PHE A 106 4.09 -9.84 19.94
CA PHE A 106 3.41 -9.20 18.81
C PHE A 106 2.56 -10.20 18.02
N ASP A 107 1.63 -9.68 17.24
CA ASP A 107 0.84 -10.46 16.27
C ASP A 107 1.29 -10.25 14.82
N THR A 108 1.88 -9.12 14.50
CA THR A 108 2.21 -8.74 13.12
C THR A 108 3.65 -8.28 12.96
N LEU A 109 4.33 -8.84 11.95
CA LEU A 109 5.63 -8.42 11.49
C LEU A 109 5.48 -7.47 10.31
N ILE A 110 5.92 -6.21 10.46
CA ILE A 110 5.99 -5.24 9.36
C ILE A 110 7.40 -5.30 8.76
N LEU A 111 7.47 -5.79 7.52
CA LEU A 111 8.71 -5.94 6.76
C LEU A 111 8.89 -4.79 5.77
N GLY A 112 9.93 -4.00 5.94
CA GLY A 112 10.39 -3.02 4.96
C GLY A 112 11.11 -3.65 3.78
N HIS A 113 11.70 -2.81 2.94
CA HIS A 113 12.51 -3.26 1.81
C HIS A 113 13.75 -4.01 2.29
N LEU A 114 13.85 -5.27 1.91
CA LEU A 114 14.94 -6.19 2.31
C LEU A 114 15.88 -6.57 1.19
N ASP A 115 15.51 -6.35 -0.06
CA ASP A 115 16.30 -6.83 -1.21
C ASP A 115 17.67 -6.18 -1.27
N GLU A 116 17.76 -4.87 -0.98
CA GLU A 116 19.05 -4.17 -0.89
C GLU A 116 19.90 -4.71 0.27
N LEU A 117 19.30 -4.94 1.43
CA LEU A 117 19.99 -5.49 2.60
C LEU A 117 20.51 -6.90 2.31
N SER A 118 19.75 -7.72 1.61
CA SER A 118 20.14 -9.06 1.19
C SER A 118 21.34 -9.03 0.26
N ASN A 119 21.33 -8.11 -0.71
CA ASN A 119 22.41 -7.92 -1.67
C ASN A 119 23.71 -7.44 -0.99
N LEU A 120 23.60 -6.44 -0.12
CA LEU A 120 24.75 -5.87 0.60
C LEU A 120 25.39 -6.85 1.59
N THR A 121 24.59 -7.71 2.21
CA THR A 121 25.08 -8.66 3.23
C THR A 121 25.45 -10.02 2.67
N GLY A 122 25.23 -10.27 1.37
CA GLY A 122 25.42 -11.59 0.75
C GLY A 122 24.48 -12.68 1.33
N ARG A 123 23.47 -12.29 2.11
CA ARG A 123 22.50 -13.21 2.72
C ARG A 123 21.19 -13.20 1.94
N THR A 124 21.16 -13.91 0.84
CA THR A 124 19.97 -14.06 0.00
C THR A 124 18.78 -14.72 0.72
N ASN A 125 19.01 -15.41 1.84
CA ASN A 125 17.96 -16.15 2.57
C ASN A 125 17.36 -15.39 3.76
N LEU A 126 17.89 -14.23 4.17
CA LEU A 126 17.40 -13.54 5.38
C LEU A 126 15.88 -13.26 5.34
N LYS A 127 15.40 -12.74 4.21
CA LYS A 127 13.96 -12.47 4.00
C LYS A 127 13.14 -13.75 4.10
N LYS A 128 13.58 -14.80 3.40
CA LYS A 128 12.91 -16.11 3.38
C LYS A 128 12.87 -16.75 4.77
N ASP A 129 13.99 -16.78 5.47
CA ASP A 129 14.09 -17.38 6.79
C ASP A 129 13.21 -16.68 7.80
N LEU A 130 13.17 -15.35 7.77
CA LEU A 130 12.32 -14.56 8.66
C LEU A 130 10.82 -14.75 8.39
N ILE A 131 10.44 -14.81 7.11
CA ILE A 131 9.06 -15.09 6.70
C ILE A 131 8.63 -16.49 7.15
N GLN A 132 9.48 -17.50 6.94
CA GLN A 132 9.19 -18.87 7.37
C GLN A 132 9.04 -18.97 8.90
N GLN A 133 9.91 -18.29 9.66
CA GLN A 133 9.77 -18.24 11.12
C GLN A 133 8.48 -17.56 11.56
N ALA A 134 8.11 -16.43 10.93
CA ALA A 134 6.87 -15.73 11.23
C ALA A 134 5.63 -16.62 10.96
N ILE A 135 5.60 -17.31 9.82
CA ILE A 135 4.54 -18.25 9.47
C ILE A 135 4.48 -19.40 10.50
N ALA A 136 5.62 -20.00 10.83
CA ALA A 136 5.68 -21.11 11.80
C ALA A 136 5.21 -20.69 13.21
N LYS A 137 5.32 -19.40 13.54
CA LYS A 137 4.85 -18.80 14.78
C LYS A 137 3.43 -18.24 14.68
N GLY A 138 2.72 -18.44 13.58
CA GLY A 138 1.35 -17.94 13.37
C GLY A 138 1.23 -16.42 13.34
N LYS A 139 2.28 -15.70 12.91
CA LYS A 139 2.27 -14.23 12.83
C LYS A 139 1.75 -13.74 11.49
N ASN A 140 1.06 -12.60 11.52
CA ASN A 140 0.73 -11.88 10.31
C ASN A 140 1.98 -11.18 9.76
N ILE A 141 2.03 -11.01 8.44
CA ILE A 141 3.11 -10.32 7.75
C ILE A 141 2.53 -9.23 6.87
N TYR A 142 2.91 -7.99 7.13
CA TYR A 142 2.71 -6.87 6.22
C TYR A 142 4.05 -6.49 5.62
N ALA A 143 4.26 -6.79 4.35
CA ALA A 143 5.54 -6.53 3.68
C ALA A 143 5.44 -5.37 2.68
N PHE A 144 6.54 -4.65 2.49
CA PHE A 144 6.66 -3.60 1.48
C PHE A 144 7.11 -4.17 0.13
N ASP A 145 7.91 -5.24 0.17
CA ASP A 145 8.33 -5.97 -1.02
C ASP A 145 7.42 -7.17 -1.29
N GLU A 146 7.33 -7.54 -2.53
CA GLU A 146 6.67 -8.77 -2.95
C GLU A 146 7.30 -10.01 -2.27
N ILE A 147 6.44 -10.94 -1.84
CA ILE A 147 6.83 -12.22 -1.26
C ILE A 147 6.37 -13.32 -2.23
N PRO A 148 7.22 -13.72 -3.18
CA PRO A 148 6.87 -14.80 -4.10
C PRO A 148 6.69 -16.12 -3.35
N ASP A 149 5.82 -16.98 -3.89
CA ASP A 149 5.57 -18.35 -3.42
C ASP A 149 4.96 -18.49 -2.01
N CYS A 150 4.49 -17.38 -1.41
CA CYS A 150 3.82 -17.38 -0.13
C CYS A 150 2.38 -16.89 -0.27
N ASN A 151 1.44 -17.81 -0.35
CA ASN A 151 0.00 -17.52 -0.37
C ASN A 151 -0.61 -17.88 0.99
N GLY A 152 -1.01 -16.90 1.76
CA GLY A 152 -1.70 -17.08 3.04
C GLY A 152 -2.55 -15.86 3.37
N SER A 153 -3.70 -16.07 4.01
CA SER A 153 -4.58 -14.98 4.45
C SER A 153 -3.92 -14.04 5.48
N ASN A 154 -2.82 -14.48 6.09
CA ASN A 154 -2.04 -13.72 7.06
C ASN A 154 -0.80 -13.02 6.46
N ILE A 155 -0.65 -13.03 5.12
CA ILE A 155 0.45 -12.36 4.42
C ILE A 155 -0.12 -11.33 3.45
N PHE A 156 0.37 -10.10 3.54
CA PHE A 156 0.01 -9.02 2.64
C PHE A 156 1.24 -8.26 2.17
N TYR A 157 1.25 -7.93 0.90
CA TYR A 157 2.12 -6.94 0.28
C TYR A 157 1.38 -6.22 -0.84
N PRO A 158 1.54 -4.90 -0.98
CA PRO A 158 0.87 -4.16 -2.03
C PRO A 158 1.51 -4.49 -3.39
N ILE A 159 0.69 -4.97 -4.33
CA ILE A 159 1.11 -5.23 -5.71
C ILE A 159 0.03 -4.74 -6.67
N ILE A 160 0.46 -4.11 -7.75
CA ILE A 160 -0.42 -3.67 -8.84
C ILE A 160 0.10 -4.22 -10.16
N ASN A 161 -0.66 -5.09 -10.77
CA ASN A 161 -0.33 -5.75 -12.01
C ASN A 161 -1.53 -5.72 -12.97
N LYS A 162 -1.44 -6.46 -14.07
CA LYS A 162 -2.52 -6.50 -15.07
C LYS A 162 -3.85 -7.04 -14.53
N GLN A 163 -3.83 -7.92 -13.53
CA GLN A 163 -5.02 -8.44 -12.86
C GLN A 163 -5.69 -7.36 -11.98
N SER A 164 -4.94 -6.34 -11.58
CA SER A 164 -5.44 -5.19 -10.83
C SER A 164 -6.18 -4.18 -11.71
N LEU A 165 -6.17 -4.33 -13.02
CA LEU A 165 -6.80 -3.36 -13.92
C LEU A 165 -8.33 -3.52 -13.95
N PRO A 166 -9.06 -2.41 -13.96
CA PRO A 166 -10.50 -2.45 -14.20
C PRO A 166 -10.80 -2.94 -15.64
N PRO A 167 -12.04 -3.40 -15.88
CA PRO A 167 -12.48 -3.75 -17.24
C PRO A 167 -12.19 -2.62 -18.22
N ASP A 168 -11.79 -2.99 -19.43
CA ASP A 168 -11.54 -2.00 -20.48
C ASP A 168 -12.84 -1.32 -20.90
N ARG A 169 -12.76 -0.01 -21.14
CA ARG A 169 -13.85 0.83 -21.60
C ARG A 169 -13.54 1.49 -22.94
N PHE A 170 -12.79 0.81 -23.78
CA PHE A 170 -12.39 1.31 -25.11
C PHE A 170 -11.67 2.68 -25.04
N GLY A 171 -10.74 2.81 -24.07
CA GLY A 171 -10.00 4.05 -23.85
C GLY A 171 -10.76 5.14 -23.10
N MET A 172 -12.04 4.95 -22.76
CA MET A 172 -12.80 5.94 -22.02
C MET A 172 -12.51 5.90 -20.50
N LEU A 173 -12.23 7.05 -19.93
CA LEU A 173 -12.08 7.22 -18.48
C LEU A 173 -13.43 7.47 -17.80
N TYR A 174 -13.50 7.21 -16.51
CA TYR A 174 -14.62 7.58 -15.68
C TYR A 174 -14.62 9.08 -15.41
N ARG A 175 -15.81 9.69 -15.40
CA ARG A 175 -15.96 11.08 -14.98
C ARG A 175 -15.75 11.18 -13.48
N ILE A 176 -14.81 11.99 -13.04
CA ILE A 176 -14.57 12.28 -11.63
C ILE A 176 -15.54 13.38 -11.18
N SER A 177 -16.32 13.11 -10.14
CA SER A 177 -17.40 13.99 -9.67
C SER A 177 -17.03 14.84 -8.47
N LYS A 178 -15.89 14.58 -7.83
CA LYS A 178 -15.40 15.27 -6.65
C LYS A 178 -14.09 15.97 -6.91
N PRO A 179 -13.74 17.03 -6.19
CA PRO A 179 -12.41 17.63 -6.25
C PRO A 179 -11.30 16.62 -5.92
N VAL A 180 -10.22 16.67 -6.67
CA VAL A 180 -9.02 15.84 -6.46
C VAL A 180 -7.84 16.74 -6.15
N VAL A 181 -7.17 16.50 -5.03
CA VAL A 181 -5.96 17.22 -4.61
C VAL A 181 -4.76 16.29 -4.77
N GLY A 182 -3.84 16.65 -5.65
CA GLY A 182 -2.56 15.96 -5.84
C GLY A 182 -1.46 16.61 -5.01
N ILE A 183 -0.70 15.79 -4.27
CA ILE A 183 0.46 16.24 -3.50
C ILE A 183 1.73 15.79 -4.19
N PHE A 184 2.46 16.74 -4.73
CA PHE A 184 3.68 16.53 -5.52
C PHE A 184 4.90 17.14 -4.85
N GLY A 185 6.07 16.72 -5.25
CA GLY A 185 7.34 17.31 -4.82
C GLY A 185 8.42 17.01 -5.83
N THR A 186 9.41 17.88 -5.92
CA THR A 186 10.50 17.81 -6.90
C THR A 186 11.54 16.74 -6.56
N SER A 187 11.54 16.24 -5.32
CA SER A 187 12.44 15.17 -4.90
C SER A 187 11.85 14.30 -3.78
N SER A 188 12.57 13.26 -3.41
CA SER A 188 12.34 12.43 -2.24
C SER A 188 12.55 13.23 -0.94
N ARG A 189 11.94 12.82 0.17
CA ARG A 189 12.10 13.39 1.53
C ARG A 189 11.64 14.84 1.72
N GLN A 190 10.81 15.40 0.84
CA GLN A 190 10.28 16.77 0.97
C GLN A 190 8.98 16.88 1.78
N GLY A 191 8.60 15.83 2.49
CA GLY A 191 7.43 15.85 3.37
C GLY A 191 6.08 15.66 2.68
N LYS A 192 6.04 15.13 1.44
CA LYS A 192 4.77 14.83 0.73
C LYS A 192 3.83 13.97 1.56
N PHE A 193 4.36 12.87 2.10
CA PHE A 193 3.57 11.96 2.94
C PHE A 193 3.11 12.62 4.24
N THR A 194 3.97 13.39 4.89
CA THR A 194 3.62 14.22 6.06
C THR A 194 2.48 15.17 5.76
N LEU A 195 2.56 15.89 4.64
CA LEU A 195 1.51 16.83 4.22
C LEU A 195 0.20 16.10 3.94
N GLN A 196 0.25 14.93 3.31
CA GLN A 196 -0.91 14.11 3.03
C GLN A 196 -1.62 13.67 4.32
N LEU A 197 -0.87 13.19 5.32
CA LEU A 197 -1.41 12.80 6.62
C LEU A 197 -2.04 13.98 7.37
N LYS A 198 -1.33 15.11 7.43
CA LYS A 198 -1.83 16.33 8.10
C LYS A 198 -3.05 16.94 7.43
N LEU A 199 -3.08 16.97 6.10
CA LEU A 199 -4.24 17.44 5.35
C LEU A 199 -5.46 16.56 5.61
N ARG A 200 -5.28 15.23 5.63
CA ARG A 200 -6.34 14.29 5.99
C ARG A 200 -6.90 14.57 7.38
N GLU A 201 -6.03 14.67 8.38
CA GLU A 201 -6.42 14.96 9.77
C GLU A 201 -7.29 16.23 9.84
N LEU A 202 -6.78 17.35 9.29
CA LEU A 202 -7.48 18.64 9.27
C LEU A 202 -8.84 18.62 8.55
N LEU A 203 -8.93 17.88 7.46
CA LEU A 203 -10.18 17.78 6.70
C LEU A 203 -11.22 16.91 7.44
N LEU A 204 -10.80 15.81 8.05
CA LEU A 204 -11.66 14.95 8.87
C LEU A 204 -12.18 15.72 10.10
N GLU A 205 -11.34 16.50 10.79
CA GLU A 205 -11.73 17.36 11.91
C GLU A 205 -12.78 18.41 11.52
N ARG A 206 -12.78 18.84 10.25
CA ARG A 206 -13.78 19.76 9.68
C ARG A 206 -15.04 19.06 9.14
N GLY A 207 -15.16 17.75 9.33
CA GLY A 207 -16.33 16.97 8.91
C GLY A 207 -16.37 16.61 7.43
N TYR A 208 -15.27 16.74 6.69
CA TYR A 208 -15.23 16.30 5.30
C TYR A 208 -15.09 14.77 5.22
N SER A 209 -15.83 14.15 4.29
CA SER A 209 -15.57 12.77 3.87
C SER A 209 -14.44 12.77 2.83
N ILE A 210 -13.44 11.91 3.03
CA ILE A 210 -12.21 11.96 2.25
C ILE A 210 -11.87 10.56 1.74
N GLY A 211 -11.71 10.42 0.42
CA GLY A 211 -11.02 9.29 -0.19
C GLY A 211 -9.55 9.58 -0.33
N GLN A 212 -8.68 8.62 0.00
CA GLN A 212 -7.25 8.81 0.01
C GLN A 212 -6.48 7.68 -0.66
N ILE A 213 -5.54 8.06 -1.52
CA ILE A 213 -4.59 7.13 -2.18
C ILE A 213 -3.18 7.51 -1.73
N GLY A 214 -2.46 6.58 -1.13
CA GLY A 214 -1.06 6.77 -0.76
C GLY A 214 -0.12 6.10 -1.76
N THR A 215 1.07 6.65 -1.95
CA THR A 215 2.12 6.07 -2.80
C THR A 215 3.21 5.34 -2.02
N GLU A 216 3.20 5.45 -0.71
CA GLU A 216 4.09 4.68 0.16
C GLU A 216 3.46 3.32 0.47
N PRO A 217 4.22 2.21 0.49
CA PRO A 217 3.70 0.88 0.84
C PRO A 217 2.98 0.83 2.19
N SER A 218 3.37 1.69 3.13
CA SER A 218 2.74 1.83 4.45
C SER A 218 1.39 2.54 4.46
N ALA A 219 0.89 3.03 3.33
CA ALA A 219 -0.31 3.88 3.28
C ALA A 219 -1.54 3.25 3.94
N LEU A 220 -1.78 1.95 3.70
CA LEU A 220 -2.92 1.24 4.29
C LEU A 220 -2.82 1.11 5.82
N LEU A 221 -1.61 1.11 6.38
CA LEU A 221 -1.38 1.07 7.83
C LEU A 221 -1.88 2.34 8.54
N TYR A 222 -2.02 3.43 7.80
CA TYR A 222 -2.61 4.69 8.29
C TYR A 222 -4.10 4.82 7.97
N GLY A 223 -4.74 3.75 7.51
CA GLY A 223 -6.16 3.76 7.14
C GLY A 223 -6.45 4.57 5.87
N MET A 224 -5.47 4.72 4.96
CA MET A 224 -5.77 5.21 3.61
C MET A 224 -6.57 4.17 2.84
N ASP A 225 -7.45 4.60 1.95
CA ASP A 225 -8.37 3.71 1.23
C ASP A 225 -7.67 2.82 0.22
N TYR A 226 -6.62 3.34 -0.42
CA TYR A 226 -5.85 2.64 -1.45
C TYR A 226 -4.36 2.95 -1.34
N VAL A 227 -3.57 1.99 -1.82
CA VAL A 227 -2.13 2.14 -1.99
C VAL A 227 -1.76 1.97 -3.46
N PHE A 228 -0.89 2.85 -3.94
CA PHE A 228 -0.27 2.79 -5.26
C PHE A 228 1.24 2.89 -5.07
N PRO A 229 1.93 1.76 -4.77
CA PRO A 229 3.30 1.76 -4.27
C PRO A 229 4.31 2.12 -5.37
N MET A 230 4.36 3.40 -5.70
CA MET A 230 5.30 4.00 -6.66
C MET A 230 6.51 4.54 -5.92
N GLY A 231 7.68 4.13 -6.28
CA GLY A 231 8.90 4.64 -5.67
C GLY A 231 10.03 3.62 -5.71
N TYR A 232 10.89 3.68 -4.70
CA TYR A 232 11.95 2.72 -4.55
C TYR A 232 11.36 1.29 -4.39
N ASN A 233 11.89 0.34 -5.13
CA ASN A 233 11.42 -1.05 -5.15
C ASN A 233 9.90 -1.17 -5.46
N SER A 234 9.44 -0.38 -6.44
CA SER A 234 8.01 -0.32 -6.81
C SER A 234 7.47 -1.70 -7.20
N SER A 235 6.36 -2.09 -6.60
CA SER A 235 5.58 -3.28 -6.95
C SER A 235 4.42 -2.97 -7.93
N VAL A 236 4.59 -1.94 -8.76
CA VAL A 236 3.64 -1.55 -9.81
C VAL A 236 4.14 -2.04 -11.17
N TYR A 237 3.47 -3.05 -11.71
CA TYR A 237 3.83 -3.73 -12.98
C TYR A 237 2.92 -3.35 -14.14
N ILE A 238 2.25 -2.20 -14.06
CA ILE A 238 1.46 -1.60 -15.15
C ILE A 238 2.15 -0.34 -15.65
N GLN A 239 1.95 0.01 -16.93
CA GLN A 239 2.65 1.12 -17.56
C GLN A 239 1.72 1.94 -18.46
N GLY A 240 2.16 3.15 -18.81
CA GLY A 240 1.49 4.01 -19.78
C GLY A 240 0.03 4.27 -19.42
N PHE A 241 -0.85 4.02 -20.36
CA PHE A 241 -2.29 4.29 -20.20
C PHE A 241 -2.95 3.45 -19.11
N ASP A 242 -2.43 2.26 -18.81
CA ASP A 242 -2.96 1.40 -17.74
C ASP A 242 -2.82 2.04 -16.36
N VAL A 243 -1.75 2.80 -16.12
CA VAL A 243 -1.59 3.61 -14.88
C VAL A 243 -2.72 4.64 -14.77
N ILE A 244 -3.03 5.32 -15.88
CA ILE A 244 -4.11 6.32 -15.92
C ILE A 244 -5.46 5.65 -15.69
N ARG A 245 -5.73 4.53 -16.36
CA ARG A 245 -6.97 3.76 -16.20
C ARG A 245 -7.19 3.31 -14.76
N TYR A 246 -6.16 2.70 -14.18
CA TYR A 246 -6.19 2.24 -12.80
C TYR A 246 -6.46 3.39 -11.82
N THR A 247 -5.67 4.45 -11.90
CA THR A 247 -5.79 5.60 -11.00
C THR A 247 -7.14 6.29 -11.14
N ASN A 248 -7.60 6.51 -12.37
CA ASN A 248 -8.92 7.09 -12.64
C ASN A 248 -10.05 6.22 -12.05
N TYR A 249 -9.95 4.91 -12.21
CA TYR A 249 -10.94 3.97 -11.66
C TYR A 249 -11.00 4.03 -10.14
N ILE A 250 -9.86 4.00 -9.46
CA ILE A 250 -9.79 4.10 -8.00
C ILE A 250 -10.37 5.44 -7.51
N ILE A 251 -10.02 6.55 -8.14
CA ILE A 251 -10.59 7.87 -7.82
C ILE A 251 -12.11 7.86 -8.02
N ASN A 252 -12.60 7.26 -9.11
CA ASN A 252 -14.05 7.16 -9.34
C ASN A 252 -14.76 6.35 -8.25
N ILE A 253 -14.19 5.23 -7.79
CA ILE A 253 -14.74 4.46 -6.67
C ILE A 253 -14.81 5.31 -5.41
N LEU A 254 -13.73 6.02 -5.09
CA LEU A 254 -13.69 6.91 -3.92
C LEU A 254 -14.73 8.05 -4.02
N CYS A 255 -14.95 8.59 -5.21
CA CYS A 255 -15.99 9.59 -5.44
C CYS A 255 -17.42 9.06 -5.24
N GLN A 256 -17.64 7.76 -5.40
CA GLN A 256 -18.95 7.12 -5.19
C GLN A 256 -19.18 6.73 -3.73
N LYS A 257 -18.10 6.43 -3.02
CA LYS A 257 -18.14 6.02 -1.61
C LYS A 257 -18.29 7.21 -0.65
N ASN A 258 -17.75 8.35 -1.03
CA ASN A 258 -17.72 9.59 -0.27
C ASN A 258 -18.57 10.67 -0.94
#